data_d674afdb20b784e1283be8bdc1b4cf46
#
_entry.id   d674afdb20b784e1283be8bdc1b4cf46
#
_cell.length_a   1.000
_cell.length_b   1.000
_cell.length_c   1.000
_cell.angle_alpha   90.00
_cell.angle_beta   90.00
_cell.angle_gamma   90.00
#
_symmetry.space_group_name_H-M   'P 1'
#
loop_
_entity.id
_entity.type
_entity.pdbx_description
1 polymer ?
#
loop_
_entity_poly.entity_id
_entity_poly.type
_entity_poly.pdbx_seq_one_letter_code
_entity_poly.pdbx_strand_id
1 'polypeptide(L)'
;CNELGVDVYVINGSDEGRFLDTVRNTAKNFASTVSLQATGKHKVIIIDEADNTTNDVQLLLRAFTEEFSGNCRFIFTCNFKNKIIEPLHSRCACIDFSTNSKSKPQLAAAFFKRTQEILDTEGIEYDNKVLVELINKHFPDWRRVLNECQRYSAGGKIDSGILAHFSDVKVNDLVKKL
;
A
#
# COMPACT_ATOMS: atom_id res chain seq x y z
N CYS A 1 -12.72 -7.27 1.27
CA CYS A 1 -13.86 -6.94 2.16
C CYS A 1 -15.13 -6.66 1.35
N ASN A 2 -15.07 -5.80 0.33
CA ASN A 2 -16.27 -5.46 -0.49
C ASN A 2 -16.92 -6.69 -1.14
N GLU A 3 -16.15 -7.62 -1.68
CA GLU A 3 -16.64 -8.87 -2.28
C GLU A 3 -17.32 -9.79 -1.26
N LEU A 4 -16.93 -9.69 0.01
CA LEU A 4 -17.50 -10.48 1.11
C LEU A 4 -18.68 -9.79 1.79
N GLY A 5 -19.04 -8.58 1.38
CA GLY A 5 -20.12 -7.81 1.98
C GLY A 5 -19.95 -7.54 3.47
N VAL A 6 -18.71 -7.35 3.94
CA VAL A 6 -18.40 -7.06 5.35
C VAL A 6 -18.17 -5.56 5.56
N ASP A 7 -18.62 -5.04 6.70
CA ASP A 7 -18.35 -3.67 7.09
C ASP A 7 -16.86 -3.46 7.39
N VAL A 8 -16.29 -2.41 6.82
CA VAL A 8 -14.87 -2.09 6.95
C VAL A 8 -14.69 -0.68 7.49
N TYR A 9 -13.82 -0.54 8.47
CA TYR A 9 -13.33 0.75 8.94
C TYR A 9 -11.81 0.83 8.75
N VAL A 10 -11.35 1.84 8.02
CA VAL A 10 -9.92 2.03 7.71
C VAL A 10 -9.38 3.21 8.50
N ILE A 11 -8.26 3.00 9.17
CA ILE A 11 -7.55 4.02 9.95
C ILE A 11 -6.11 4.06 9.43
N ASN A 12 -5.59 5.26 9.13
CA ASN A 12 -4.20 5.42 8.77
C ASN A 12 -3.35 5.73 10.01
N GLY A 13 -2.32 4.91 10.27
CA GLY A 13 -1.41 5.06 11.40
C GLY A 13 -0.52 6.30 11.35
N SER A 14 -0.42 6.94 10.18
CA SER A 14 0.33 8.20 9.99
C SER A 14 -0.43 9.45 10.45
N ASP A 15 -1.72 9.35 10.80
CA ASP A 15 -2.54 10.48 11.26
C ASP A 15 -2.32 10.72 12.76
N GLU A 16 -1.14 11.25 13.10
CA GLU A 16 -0.61 11.34 14.47
C GLU A 16 -1.50 12.15 15.44
N GLY A 17 -2.16 13.19 14.97
CA GLY A 17 -2.83 14.17 15.86
C GLY A 17 -4.10 13.66 16.52
N ARG A 18 -4.76 12.61 15.98
CA ARG A 18 -6.06 12.11 16.46
C ARG A 18 -6.13 10.59 16.58
N PHE A 19 -5.05 9.90 16.29
CA PHE A 19 -5.07 8.44 16.15
C PHE A 19 -5.51 7.74 17.44
N LEU A 20 -4.98 8.15 18.60
CA LEU A 20 -5.30 7.53 19.87
C LEU A 20 -6.79 7.71 20.23
N ASP A 21 -7.35 8.90 20.00
CA ASP A 21 -8.76 9.18 20.25
C ASP A 21 -9.66 8.48 19.24
N THR A 22 -9.25 8.40 17.98
CA THR A 22 -9.96 7.66 16.94
C THR A 22 -10.02 6.18 17.29
N VAL A 23 -8.92 5.57 17.74
CA VAL A 23 -8.90 4.17 18.16
C VAL A 23 -9.78 3.97 19.40
N ARG A 24 -9.63 4.81 20.43
CA ARG A 24 -10.38 4.67 21.68
C ARG A 24 -11.90 4.83 21.51
N ASN A 25 -12.31 5.77 20.68
CA ASN A 25 -13.73 6.13 20.55
C ASN A 25 -14.36 5.49 19.32
N THR A 26 -13.88 5.84 18.13
CA THR A 26 -14.54 5.45 16.88
C THR A 26 -14.33 3.96 16.57
N ALA A 27 -13.10 3.47 16.65
CA ALA A 27 -12.81 2.07 16.39
C ALA A 27 -13.47 1.15 17.42
N LYS A 28 -13.45 1.55 18.70
CA LYS A 28 -14.14 0.84 19.77
C LYS A 28 -15.66 0.77 19.52
N ASN A 29 -16.29 1.88 19.21
CA ASN A 29 -17.72 1.92 18.90
C ASN A 29 -18.05 1.07 17.67
N PHE A 30 -17.25 1.16 16.62
CA PHE A 30 -17.41 0.32 15.44
C PHE A 30 -17.30 -1.17 15.77
N ALA A 31 -16.29 -1.58 16.53
CA ALA A 31 -16.06 -2.98 16.90
C ALA A 31 -17.13 -3.55 17.83
N SER A 32 -17.68 -2.72 18.74
CA SER A 32 -18.68 -3.17 19.74
C SER A 32 -20.11 -3.27 19.17
N THR A 33 -20.42 -2.58 18.05
CA THR A 33 -21.75 -2.64 17.44
C THR A 33 -21.88 -3.83 16.49
N VAL A 34 -23.09 -4.41 16.37
CA VAL A 34 -23.40 -5.45 15.39
C VAL A 34 -23.85 -4.79 14.09
N SER A 35 -23.38 -5.30 12.94
CA SER A 35 -23.87 -4.81 11.64
C SER A 35 -25.25 -5.41 11.34
N LEU A 36 -26.19 -4.56 10.98
CA LEU A 36 -27.54 -4.97 10.57
C LEU A 36 -27.64 -5.31 9.07
N GLN A 37 -26.66 -4.88 8.27
CA GLN A 37 -26.70 -5.01 6.81
C GLN A 37 -25.63 -5.96 6.26
N ALA A 38 -24.61 -6.33 7.05
CA ALA A 38 -23.54 -7.18 6.58
C ALA A 38 -24.02 -8.64 6.51
N THR A 39 -23.77 -9.28 5.37
CA THR A 39 -23.95 -10.72 5.18
C THR A 39 -22.89 -11.55 5.93
N GLY A 40 -21.79 -10.90 6.34
CA GLY A 40 -20.70 -11.51 7.09
C GLY A 40 -20.88 -11.42 8.60
N LYS A 41 -20.38 -12.42 9.34
CA LYS A 41 -20.46 -12.50 10.81
C LYS A 41 -19.56 -11.52 11.55
N HIS A 42 -18.56 -10.93 10.87
CA HIS A 42 -17.54 -10.09 11.50
C HIS A 42 -17.35 -8.80 10.71
N LYS A 43 -17.10 -7.72 11.43
CA LYS A 43 -16.60 -6.46 10.89
C LYS A 43 -15.08 -6.51 10.73
N VAL A 44 -14.52 -5.60 9.96
CA VAL A 44 -13.07 -5.50 9.75
C VAL A 44 -12.58 -4.10 10.05
N ILE A 45 -11.56 -3.98 10.88
CA ILE A 45 -10.79 -2.75 11.08
C ILE A 45 -9.44 -2.94 10.43
N ILE A 46 -9.10 -2.02 9.51
CA ILE A 46 -7.80 -1.99 8.84
C ILE A 46 -7.00 -0.83 9.43
N ILE A 47 -5.84 -1.13 9.98
CA ILE A 47 -4.86 -0.14 10.40
C ILE A 47 -3.77 -0.09 9.34
N ASP A 48 -3.84 0.89 8.46
CA ASP A 48 -2.85 1.09 7.41
C ASP A 48 -1.63 1.82 7.99
N GLU A 49 -0.43 1.46 7.55
CA GLU A 49 0.83 2.00 8.06
C GLU A 49 0.98 1.90 9.59
N ALA A 50 0.63 0.74 10.15
CA ALA A 50 0.66 0.51 11.61
C ALA A 50 2.05 0.70 12.24
N ASP A 51 3.13 0.58 11.46
CA ASP A 51 4.50 0.83 11.87
C ASP A 51 4.82 2.32 12.15
N ASN A 52 3.90 3.24 11.83
CA ASN A 52 3.97 4.65 12.19
C ASN A 52 3.23 4.98 13.50
N THR A 53 2.58 4.00 14.11
CA THR A 53 1.88 4.20 15.37
C THR A 53 2.81 4.09 16.59
N THR A 54 2.48 4.79 17.68
CA THR A 54 3.23 4.71 18.94
C THR A 54 3.03 3.37 19.65
N ASN A 55 3.95 3.00 20.54
CA ASN A 55 3.84 1.77 21.32
C ASN A 55 2.56 1.72 22.16
N ASP A 56 2.12 2.84 22.73
CA ASP A 56 0.90 2.92 23.52
C ASP A 56 -0.36 2.60 22.69
N VAL A 57 -0.38 3.09 21.45
CA VAL A 57 -1.44 2.77 20.50
C VAL A 57 -1.41 1.30 20.14
N GLN A 58 -0.24 0.73 19.88
CA GLN A 58 -0.11 -0.69 19.54
C GLN A 58 -0.51 -1.59 20.72
N LEU A 59 -0.23 -1.20 21.96
CA LEU A 59 -0.70 -1.89 23.15
C LEU A 59 -2.22 -1.83 23.31
N LEU A 60 -2.83 -0.67 22.98
CA LEU A 60 -4.29 -0.53 22.95
C LEU A 60 -4.91 -1.42 21.86
N LEU A 61 -4.34 -1.42 20.65
CA LEU A 61 -4.80 -2.27 19.55
C LEU A 61 -4.67 -3.76 19.89
N ARG A 62 -3.60 -4.15 20.59
CA ARG A 62 -3.46 -5.51 21.14
C ARG A 62 -4.64 -5.87 22.04
N ALA A 63 -5.00 -5.01 22.99
CA ALA A 63 -6.15 -5.25 23.87
C ALA A 63 -7.45 -5.38 23.05
N PHE A 64 -7.64 -4.56 22.03
CA PHE A 64 -8.82 -4.59 21.17
C PHE A 64 -8.91 -5.88 20.33
N THR A 65 -7.79 -6.42 19.85
CA THR A 65 -7.80 -7.70 19.12
C THR A 65 -8.33 -8.84 19.98
N GLU A 66 -8.14 -8.80 21.30
CA GLU A 66 -8.68 -9.77 22.25
C GLU A 66 -10.15 -9.46 22.61
N GLU A 67 -10.43 -8.22 23.02
CA GLU A 67 -11.75 -7.78 23.50
C GLU A 67 -12.85 -7.98 22.45
N PHE A 68 -12.54 -7.63 21.16
CA PHE A 68 -13.52 -7.66 20.08
C PHE A 68 -13.39 -8.85 19.13
N SER A 69 -12.64 -9.89 19.52
CA SER A 69 -12.43 -11.09 18.67
C SER A 69 -13.71 -11.79 18.23
N GLY A 70 -14.81 -11.66 18.99
CA GLY A 70 -16.12 -12.22 18.64
C GLY A 70 -16.82 -11.51 17.48
N ASN A 71 -16.62 -10.19 17.34
CA ASN A 71 -17.37 -9.34 16.41
C ASN A 71 -16.51 -8.71 15.31
N CYS A 72 -15.21 -8.57 15.53
CA CYS A 72 -14.32 -7.79 14.67
C CYS A 72 -13.04 -8.56 14.35
N ARG A 73 -12.50 -8.32 13.16
CA ARG A 73 -11.17 -8.77 12.75
C ARG A 73 -10.31 -7.55 12.46
N PHE A 74 -9.03 -7.68 12.75
CA PHE A 74 -8.05 -6.60 12.58
C PHE A 74 -7.05 -6.99 11.50
N ILE A 75 -6.78 -6.05 10.60
CA ILE A 75 -5.75 -6.16 9.57
C ILE A 75 -4.78 -5.01 9.79
N PHE A 76 -3.52 -5.34 9.94
CA PHE A 76 -2.43 -4.36 10.08
C PHE A 76 -1.57 -4.43 8.83
N THR A 77 -1.33 -3.29 8.17
CA THR A 77 -0.31 -3.18 7.13
C THR A 77 0.91 -2.47 7.70
N CYS A 78 2.09 -2.87 7.29
CA CYS A 78 3.34 -2.20 7.68
C CYS A 78 4.43 -2.43 6.63
N ASN A 79 5.34 -1.47 6.52
CA ASN A 79 6.55 -1.61 5.71
C ASN A 79 7.70 -2.20 6.55
N PHE A 80 7.73 -1.90 7.84
CA PHE A 80 8.78 -2.30 8.77
C PHE A 80 8.23 -3.17 9.89
N LYS A 81 8.27 -4.48 9.70
CA LYS A 81 7.79 -5.46 10.67
C LYS A 81 8.40 -5.26 12.08
N ASN A 82 9.67 -4.88 12.17
CA ASN A 82 10.39 -4.67 13.41
C ASN A 82 9.90 -3.46 14.24
N LYS A 83 9.07 -2.58 13.66
CA LYS A 83 8.42 -1.48 14.38
C LYS A 83 7.08 -1.89 15.03
N ILE A 84 6.59 -3.07 14.72
CA ILE A 84 5.39 -3.61 15.36
C ILE A 84 5.80 -4.40 16.60
N ILE A 85 5.13 -4.15 17.71
CA ILE A 85 5.45 -4.81 18.98
C ILE A 85 5.18 -6.32 18.93
N GLU A 86 6.05 -7.10 19.57
CA GLU A 86 5.96 -8.57 19.61
C GLU A 86 4.58 -9.09 20.07
N PRO A 87 3.92 -8.48 21.07
CA PRO A 87 2.58 -8.90 21.47
C PRO A 87 1.50 -8.83 20.38
N LEU A 88 1.64 -7.96 19.37
CA LEU A 88 0.76 -7.95 18.19
C LEU A 88 1.13 -9.05 17.21
N HIS A 89 2.42 -9.30 16.98
CA HIS A 89 2.86 -10.39 16.11
C HIS A 89 2.34 -11.74 16.56
N SER A 90 2.34 -12.02 17.85
CA SER A 90 1.86 -13.30 18.40
C SER A 90 0.37 -13.53 18.22
N ARG A 91 -0.41 -12.48 17.94
CA ARG A 91 -1.87 -12.51 17.76
C ARG A 91 -2.31 -12.46 16.31
N CYS A 92 -1.39 -12.19 15.39
CA CYS A 92 -1.70 -12.00 13.99
C CYS A 92 -1.01 -13.05 13.13
N ALA A 93 -1.68 -13.51 12.08
CA ALA A 93 -1.02 -14.25 11.00
C ALA A 93 -0.22 -13.25 10.16
N CYS A 94 1.11 -13.40 10.13
CA CYS A 94 1.98 -12.54 9.35
C CYS A 94 2.07 -13.05 7.92
N ILE A 95 1.68 -12.19 6.96
CA ILE A 95 1.78 -12.46 5.53
C ILE A 95 2.85 -11.54 4.96
N ASP A 96 3.90 -12.12 4.38
CA ASP A 96 4.99 -11.38 3.76
C ASP A 96 4.71 -11.17 2.26
N PHE A 97 4.63 -9.91 1.84
CA PHE A 97 4.45 -9.49 0.45
C PHE A 97 5.77 -9.16 -0.24
N SER A 98 6.92 -9.44 0.38
CA SER A 98 8.21 -9.25 -0.28
C SER A 98 8.33 -10.07 -1.56
N THR A 99 8.87 -9.44 -2.60
CA THR A 99 9.06 -10.09 -3.90
C THR A 99 10.35 -10.92 -3.91
N ASN A 100 10.22 -12.23 -4.10
CA ASN A 100 11.38 -13.08 -4.31
C ASN A 100 11.90 -12.99 -5.77
N SER A 101 13.15 -13.40 -5.99
CA SER A 101 13.78 -13.29 -7.31
C SER A 101 13.07 -14.08 -8.41
N LYS A 102 12.34 -15.15 -8.05
CA LYS A 102 11.61 -16.01 -9.01
C LYS A 102 10.31 -15.37 -9.49
N SER A 103 9.65 -14.60 -8.65
CA SER A 103 8.36 -13.94 -8.99
C SER A 103 8.53 -12.57 -9.66
N LYS A 104 9.73 -11.97 -9.57
CA LYS A 104 9.99 -10.64 -10.16
C LYS A 104 9.62 -10.52 -11.63
N PRO A 105 10.05 -11.42 -12.55
CA PRO A 105 9.72 -11.29 -13.97
C PRO A 105 8.22 -11.38 -14.24
N GLN A 106 7.52 -12.27 -13.53
CA GLN A 106 6.08 -12.47 -13.70
C GLN A 106 5.29 -11.24 -13.21
N LEU A 107 5.70 -10.67 -12.06
CA LEU A 107 5.10 -9.45 -11.53
C LEU A 107 5.36 -8.24 -12.43
N ALA A 108 6.58 -8.10 -12.97
CA ALA A 108 6.91 -7.04 -13.90
C ALA A 108 6.09 -7.16 -15.20
N ALA A 109 5.93 -8.36 -15.73
CA ALA A 109 5.12 -8.61 -16.95
C ALA A 109 3.63 -8.32 -16.70
N ALA A 110 3.09 -8.74 -15.56
CA ALA A 110 1.70 -8.46 -15.19
C ALA A 110 1.46 -6.96 -15.02
N PHE A 111 2.41 -6.27 -14.38
CA PHE A 111 2.34 -4.82 -14.19
C PHE A 111 2.49 -4.06 -15.52
N PHE A 112 3.38 -4.50 -16.40
CA PHE A 112 3.51 -3.94 -17.74
C PHE A 112 2.18 -3.97 -18.48
N LYS A 113 1.51 -5.14 -18.52
CA LYS A 113 0.19 -5.28 -19.13
C LYS A 113 -0.85 -4.34 -18.49
N ARG A 114 -0.85 -4.25 -17.14
CA ARG A 114 -1.77 -3.36 -16.44
C ARG A 114 -1.52 -1.88 -16.76
N THR A 115 -0.25 -1.49 -16.88
CA THR A 115 0.12 -0.11 -17.24
C THR A 115 -0.32 0.22 -18.67
N GLN A 116 -0.19 -0.73 -19.62
CA GLN A 116 -0.72 -0.55 -20.97
C GLN A 116 -2.24 -0.34 -20.95
N GLU A 117 -3.00 -1.17 -20.24
CA GLU A 117 -4.46 -1.01 -20.10
C GLU A 117 -4.84 0.39 -19.55
N ILE A 118 -4.09 0.90 -18.61
CA ILE A 118 -4.31 2.25 -18.03
C ILE A 118 -4.05 3.31 -19.10
N LEU A 119 -2.91 3.26 -19.79
CA LEU A 119 -2.53 4.24 -20.80
C LEU A 119 -3.49 4.23 -22.00
N ASP A 120 -3.93 3.05 -22.42
CA ASP A 120 -4.94 2.88 -23.48
C ASP A 120 -6.28 3.49 -23.08
N THR A 121 -6.70 3.30 -21.83
CA THR A 121 -7.96 3.86 -21.29
C THR A 121 -7.90 5.39 -21.21
N GLU A 122 -6.74 5.94 -20.87
CA GLU A 122 -6.50 7.38 -20.82
C GLU A 122 -6.21 8.00 -22.21
N GLY A 123 -6.11 7.18 -23.25
CA GLY A 123 -5.83 7.64 -24.62
C GLY A 123 -4.42 8.20 -24.83
N ILE A 124 -3.44 7.72 -24.04
CA ILE A 124 -2.07 8.19 -24.08
C ILE A 124 -1.25 7.30 -25.03
N GLU A 125 -0.61 7.91 -26.03
CA GLU A 125 0.32 7.18 -26.90
C GLU A 125 1.62 6.86 -26.15
N TYR A 126 2.15 5.64 -26.32
CA TYR A 126 3.39 5.21 -25.67
C TYR A 126 4.23 4.26 -26.53
N ASP A 127 5.55 4.29 -26.31
CA ASP A 127 6.48 3.31 -26.87
C ASP A 127 6.70 2.19 -25.85
N ASN A 128 6.44 0.94 -26.26
CA ASN A 128 6.60 -0.25 -25.42
C ASN A 128 8.02 -0.40 -24.86
N LYS A 129 9.05 -0.03 -25.63
CA LYS A 129 10.45 -0.14 -25.16
C LYS A 129 10.71 0.84 -24.01
N VAL A 130 10.23 2.06 -24.13
CA VAL A 130 10.32 3.09 -23.08
C VAL A 130 9.59 2.68 -21.82
N LEU A 131 8.39 2.09 -21.97
CA LEU A 131 7.60 1.61 -20.84
C LEU A 131 8.30 0.45 -20.11
N VAL A 132 8.91 -0.49 -20.85
CA VAL A 132 9.70 -1.57 -20.25
C VAL A 132 10.90 -1.03 -19.48
N GLU A 133 11.63 -0.06 -20.03
CA GLU A 133 12.78 0.54 -19.35
C GLU A 133 12.36 1.32 -18.10
N LEU A 134 11.24 2.03 -18.15
CA LEU A 134 10.68 2.75 -17.01
C LEU A 134 10.32 1.78 -15.86
N ILE A 135 9.66 0.68 -16.19
CA ILE A 135 9.30 -0.37 -15.23
C ILE A 135 10.58 -0.98 -14.63
N ASN A 136 11.53 -1.39 -15.45
CA ASN A 136 12.78 -2.00 -14.97
C ASN A 136 13.57 -1.07 -14.05
N LYS A 137 13.55 0.23 -14.33
CA LYS A 137 14.27 1.24 -13.53
C LYS A 137 13.69 1.40 -12.14
N HIS A 138 12.36 1.35 -12.00
CA HIS A 138 11.67 1.66 -10.75
C HIS A 138 11.10 0.44 -10.03
N PHE A 139 11.19 -0.76 -10.63
CA PHE A 139 10.75 -1.99 -9.98
C PHE A 139 11.39 -2.16 -8.58
N PRO A 140 10.66 -2.50 -7.53
CA PRO A 140 9.23 -2.85 -7.48
C PRO A 140 8.30 -1.68 -7.10
N ASP A 141 8.72 -0.44 -7.23
CA ASP A 141 7.93 0.75 -6.90
C ASP A 141 6.93 1.10 -8.01
N TRP A 142 5.78 0.42 -8.00
CA TRP A 142 4.71 0.61 -8.96
C TRP A 142 4.11 2.02 -8.95
N ARG A 143 4.01 2.63 -7.77
CA ARG A 143 3.50 4.01 -7.63
C ARG A 143 4.39 4.98 -8.35
N ARG A 144 5.69 4.82 -8.22
CA ARG A 144 6.66 5.67 -8.92
C ARG A 144 6.57 5.51 -10.44
N VAL A 145 6.40 4.27 -10.94
CA VAL A 145 6.20 4.03 -12.38
C VAL A 145 4.98 4.79 -12.89
N LEU A 146 3.83 4.69 -12.20
CA LEU A 146 2.60 5.38 -12.62
C LEU A 146 2.75 6.90 -12.54
N ASN A 147 3.38 7.44 -11.50
CA ASN A 147 3.65 8.86 -11.38
C ASN A 147 4.57 9.38 -12.52
N GLU A 148 5.58 8.59 -12.91
CA GLU A 148 6.44 8.93 -14.05
C GLU A 148 5.65 8.85 -15.37
N CYS A 149 4.82 7.83 -15.58
CA CYS A 149 3.91 7.76 -16.73
C CYS A 149 3.01 9.00 -16.78
N GLN A 150 2.39 9.39 -15.68
CA GLN A 150 1.54 10.58 -15.60
C GLN A 150 2.33 11.87 -15.91
N ARG A 151 3.55 12.01 -15.37
CA ARG A 151 4.41 13.16 -15.63
C ARG A 151 4.76 13.29 -17.12
N TYR A 152 5.10 12.18 -17.77
CA TYR A 152 5.49 12.18 -19.17
C TYR A 152 4.28 12.29 -20.11
N SER A 153 3.11 11.82 -19.72
CA SER A 153 1.87 11.97 -20.51
C SER A 153 1.42 13.42 -20.66
N ALA A 154 1.89 14.34 -19.81
CA ALA A 154 1.62 15.77 -19.95
C ALA A 154 2.09 16.35 -21.29
N GLY A 155 3.09 15.73 -21.94
CA GLY A 155 3.53 16.03 -23.30
C GLY A 155 2.70 15.37 -24.41
N GLY A 156 1.65 14.62 -24.07
CA GLY A 156 0.77 13.91 -25.00
C GLY A 156 1.27 12.55 -25.45
N LYS A 157 2.54 12.22 -25.22
CA LYS A 157 3.15 10.97 -25.65
C LYS A 157 4.31 10.54 -24.76
N ILE A 158 4.38 9.24 -24.47
CA ILE A 158 5.52 8.62 -23.76
C ILE A 158 6.45 7.99 -24.80
N ASP A 159 7.51 8.72 -25.21
CA ASP A 159 8.44 8.30 -26.26
C ASP A 159 9.92 8.27 -25.80
N SER A 160 10.82 7.94 -26.72
CA SER A 160 12.25 7.80 -26.44
C SER A 160 12.95 9.11 -26.00
N GLY A 161 12.35 10.27 -26.21
CA GLY A 161 12.87 11.55 -25.68
C GLY A 161 12.99 11.54 -24.14
N ILE A 162 12.19 10.73 -23.48
CA ILE A 162 12.19 10.55 -22.02
C ILE A 162 13.45 9.82 -21.55
N LEU A 163 14.01 8.93 -22.37
CA LEU A 163 15.20 8.15 -22.01
C LEU A 163 16.44 9.03 -21.84
N ALA A 164 16.51 10.16 -22.54
CA ALA A 164 17.57 11.14 -22.36
C ALA A 164 17.59 11.71 -20.93
N HIS A 165 16.41 11.97 -20.34
CA HIS A 165 16.29 12.42 -18.96
C HIS A 165 16.68 11.35 -17.94
N PHE A 166 16.69 10.06 -18.31
CA PHE A 166 17.17 8.99 -17.43
C PHE A 166 18.67 8.93 -17.28
N SER A 167 19.42 9.36 -18.30
CA SER A 167 20.89 9.46 -18.27
C SER A 167 21.37 10.64 -17.42
N ASP A 168 20.71 11.78 -17.48
CA ASP A 168 21.08 12.98 -16.74
C ASP A 168 20.92 12.84 -15.22
N VAL A 169 19.92 12.07 -14.77
CA VAL A 169 19.71 11.82 -13.34
C VAL A 169 20.84 10.98 -12.74
N LYS A 170 21.41 10.02 -13.48
CA LYS A 170 22.56 9.23 -13.03
C LYS A 170 23.84 10.08 -12.88
N VAL A 171 24.04 11.05 -13.73
CA VAL A 171 25.20 11.97 -13.67
C VAL A 171 25.09 12.88 -12.44
N ASN A 172 23.90 13.42 -12.16
CA ASN A 172 23.68 14.27 -10.98
C ASN A 172 23.81 13.53 -9.65
N ASP A 173 23.46 12.24 -9.58
CA ASP A 173 23.66 11.41 -8.38
C ASP A 173 25.14 11.04 -8.16
N LEU A 174 25.93 10.97 -9.21
CA LEU A 174 27.40 10.77 -9.14
C LEU A 174 28.12 12.04 -8.67
N VAL A 175 27.70 13.21 -9.15
CA VAL A 175 28.30 14.51 -8.75
C VAL A 175 27.99 14.87 -7.29
N LYS A 176 26.86 14.42 -6.72
CA LYS A 176 26.57 14.64 -5.30
C LYS A 176 27.32 13.73 -4.34
N LYS A 177 28.05 12.73 -4.84
CA LYS A 177 28.90 11.81 -4.05
C LYS A 177 30.39 12.12 -4.14
N LEU A 178 30.80 13.15 -4.87
CA LEU A 178 32.12 13.77 -4.90
C LEU A 178 32.12 15.04 -4.03
#